data_c9bad06ec1c8c4286f1d40689e97c130
#
_entry.id   c9bad06ec1c8c4286f1d40689e97c130
#
_cell.length_a   1.000
_cell.length_b   1.000
_cell.length_c   1.000
_cell.angle_alpha   90.00
_cell.angle_beta   90.00
_cell.angle_gamma   90.00
#
_symmetry.space_group_name_H-M   'P 1'
#
loop_
_entity.id
_entity.type
_entity.pdbx_description
1 polymer ?
#
loop_
_entity_poly.entity_id
_entity_poly.type
_entity_poly.pdbx_seq_one_letter_code
_entity_poly.pdbx_strand_id
1 'polypeptide(L)'
;MKKDIAFQFALAGSIMTIIFIIVVNSLSTTYPWFIYPTFALLLWPIGVFCAKKKNHKLLSIVYSLIIIAFLVTENYIQTPEYPWFLYALPPLLCWPVLAILDKHSKKVSTAILCSASIIGYYIMLNLILSPQHPWAIYPAFAVLWWPLALYHGKTRTFYAFSISGSLLVIAFFAAVNAITTPDHIWAVYPIFCILWWPLSMYYYGFKKKKIA
;
A
#
# COMPACT_ATOMS: atom_id res chain seq x y z
N MET A 1 -9.89 -36.78 7.54
CA MET A 1 -8.68 -37.04 6.74
C MET A 1 -8.56 -36.24 5.44
N LYS A 2 -9.62 -35.90 4.70
CA LYS A 2 -9.53 -35.11 3.44
C LYS A 2 -9.06 -33.64 3.61
N LYS A 3 -8.89 -33.15 4.82
CA LYS A 3 -8.65 -31.71 5.08
C LYS A 3 -7.18 -31.26 4.92
N ASP A 4 -6.22 -32.17 4.84
CA ASP A 4 -4.80 -31.82 4.92
C ASP A 4 -4.02 -31.91 3.60
N ILE A 5 -4.65 -32.48 2.54
CA ILE A 5 -3.98 -32.71 1.25
C ILE A 5 -3.46 -31.39 0.63
N ALA A 6 -4.28 -30.33 0.62
CA ALA A 6 -3.87 -29.06 0.03
C ALA A 6 -2.68 -28.40 0.78
N PHE A 7 -2.67 -28.48 2.11
CA PHE A 7 -1.56 -27.99 2.92
C PHE A 7 -0.31 -28.85 2.72
N GLN A 8 -0.46 -30.18 2.76
CA GLN A 8 0.64 -31.11 2.53
C GLN A 8 1.25 -30.93 1.13
N PHE A 9 0.41 -30.76 0.11
CA PHE A 9 0.86 -30.48 -1.24
C PHE A 9 1.60 -29.14 -1.33
N ALA A 10 1.06 -28.06 -0.74
CA ALA A 10 1.72 -26.78 -0.72
C ALA A 10 3.07 -26.85 -0.01
N LEU A 11 3.14 -27.55 1.15
CA LEU A 11 4.37 -27.71 1.92
C LEU A 11 5.41 -28.54 1.16
N ALA A 12 5.02 -29.70 0.65
CA ALA A 12 5.93 -30.58 -0.12
C ALA A 12 6.40 -29.90 -1.41
N GLY A 13 5.49 -29.24 -2.13
CA GLY A 13 5.82 -28.50 -3.35
C GLY A 13 6.77 -27.34 -3.08
N SER A 14 6.53 -26.57 -2.00
CA SER A 14 7.46 -25.51 -1.60
C SER A 14 8.85 -26.06 -1.27
N ILE A 15 8.95 -27.11 -0.44
CA ILE A 15 10.23 -27.71 -0.06
C ILE A 15 10.97 -28.22 -1.30
N MET A 16 10.30 -28.98 -2.16
CA MET A 16 10.89 -29.51 -3.38
C MET A 16 11.43 -28.40 -4.29
N THR A 17 10.64 -27.35 -4.50
CA THR A 17 11.02 -26.23 -5.36
C THR A 17 12.14 -25.41 -4.73
N ILE A 18 12.14 -25.20 -3.42
CA ILE A 18 13.24 -24.51 -2.70
C ILE A 18 14.55 -25.26 -2.86
N ILE A 19 14.55 -26.58 -2.64
CA ILE A 19 15.74 -27.41 -2.84
C ILE A 19 16.26 -27.28 -4.27
N PHE A 20 15.37 -27.37 -5.26
CA PHE A 20 15.72 -27.21 -6.67
C PHE A 20 16.36 -25.85 -6.94
N ILE A 21 15.76 -24.76 -6.45
CA ILE A 21 16.27 -23.40 -6.67
C ILE A 21 17.64 -23.19 -6.00
N ILE A 22 17.85 -23.73 -4.79
CA ILE A 22 19.15 -23.68 -4.10
C ILE A 22 20.22 -24.39 -4.93
N VAL A 23 19.92 -25.59 -5.45
CA VAL A 23 20.85 -26.34 -6.30
C VAL A 23 21.18 -25.57 -7.57
N VAL A 24 20.15 -25.04 -8.26
CA VAL A 24 20.36 -24.24 -9.48
C VAL A 24 21.21 -23.00 -9.19
N ASN A 25 20.92 -22.30 -8.09
CA ASN A 25 21.72 -21.13 -7.69
C ASN A 25 23.19 -21.51 -7.45
N SER A 26 23.44 -22.59 -6.73
CA SER A 26 24.80 -23.05 -6.40
C SER A 26 25.60 -23.45 -7.64
N LEU A 27 24.92 -23.93 -8.70
CA LEU A 27 25.54 -24.31 -9.96
C LEU A 27 25.72 -23.14 -10.94
N SER A 28 24.91 -22.07 -10.82
CA SER A 28 24.86 -21.00 -11.83
C SER A 28 25.58 -19.72 -11.42
N THR A 29 25.62 -19.38 -10.13
CA THR A 29 26.18 -18.09 -9.67
C THR A 29 26.56 -18.11 -8.18
N THR A 30 27.45 -17.21 -7.79
CA THR A 30 27.81 -16.95 -6.39
C THR A 30 26.82 -16.01 -5.69
N TYR A 31 26.03 -15.25 -6.48
CA TYR A 31 25.01 -14.37 -5.93
C TYR A 31 23.80 -15.18 -5.43
N PRO A 32 23.35 -15.01 -4.18
CA PRO A 32 22.31 -15.83 -3.57
C PRO A 32 20.88 -15.37 -3.98
N TRP A 33 20.57 -15.38 -5.28
CA TRP A 33 19.25 -14.97 -5.77
C TRP A 33 18.11 -15.92 -5.34
N PHE A 34 18.43 -17.13 -4.91
CA PHE A 34 17.45 -18.11 -4.42
C PHE A 34 16.62 -17.60 -3.21
N ILE A 35 17.12 -16.61 -2.47
CA ILE A 35 16.46 -16.04 -1.30
C ILE A 35 15.08 -15.49 -1.66
N TYR A 36 14.94 -14.78 -2.79
CA TYR A 36 13.68 -14.14 -3.21
C TYR A 36 12.56 -15.15 -3.52
N PRO A 37 12.76 -16.14 -4.42
CA PRO A 37 11.73 -17.13 -4.68
C PRO A 37 11.48 -18.04 -3.48
N THR A 38 12.51 -18.35 -2.67
CA THR A 38 12.35 -19.13 -1.42
C THR A 38 11.42 -18.41 -0.45
N PHE A 39 11.59 -17.10 -0.27
CA PHE A 39 10.71 -16.30 0.55
C PHE A 39 9.24 -16.38 0.07
N ALA A 40 9.00 -16.19 -1.22
CA ALA A 40 7.65 -16.30 -1.80
C ALA A 40 7.04 -17.70 -1.60
N LEU A 41 7.85 -18.76 -1.77
CA LEU A 41 7.41 -20.15 -1.58
C LEU A 41 7.10 -20.50 -0.13
N LEU A 42 7.76 -19.88 0.86
CA LEU A 42 7.44 -20.05 2.27
C LEU A 42 6.07 -19.47 2.64
N LEU A 43 5.64 -18.40 1.97
CA LEU A 43 4.32 -17.80 2.20
C LEU A 43 3.18 -18.69 1.74
N TRP A 44 3.38 -19.51 0.70
CA TRP A 44 2.31 -20.35 0.12
C TRP A 44 1.67 -21.33 1.12
N PRO A 45 2.40 -22.24 1.80
CA PRO A 45 1.79 -23.17 2.77
C PRO A 45 1.13 -22.44 3.95
N ILE A 46 1.70 -21.31 4.39
CA ILE A 46 1.12 -20.47 5.45
C ILE A 46 -0.23 -19.91 4.99
N GLY A 47 -0.31 -19.41 3.75
CA GLY A 47 -1.54 -18.93 3.14
C GLY A 47 -2.62 -19.98 3.06
N VAL A 48 -2.27 -21.20 2.58
CA VAL A 48 -3.19 -22.34 2.52
C VAL A 48 -3.71 -22.72 3.90
N PHE A 49 -2.82 -22.74 4.91
CA PHE A 49 -3.21 -23.06 6.30
C PHE A 49 -4.19 -22.02 6.87
N CYS A 50 -3.88 -20.74 6.73
CA CYS A 50 -4.71 -19.65 7.25
C CYS A 50 -6.05 -19.54 6.50
N ALA A 51 -6.05 -19.70 5.18
CA ALA A 51 -7.26 -19.69 4.36
C ALA A 51 -8.22 -20.81 4.77
N LYS A 52 -7.68 -22.01 5.03
CA LYS A 52 -8.46 -23.16 5.52
C LYS A 52 -9.12 -22.89 6.88
N LYS A 53 -8.40 -22.23 7.78
CA LYS A 53 -8.95 -21.83 9.09
C LYS A 53 -9.88 -20.63 9.01
N LYS A 54 -10.06 -20.00 7.83
CA LYS A 54 -10.78 -18.73 7.63
C LYS A 54 -10.34 -17.63 8.60
N ASN A 55 -9.09 -17.67 9.02
CA ASN A 55 -8.53 -16.73 10.00
C ASN A 55 -7.70 -15.66 9.28
N HIS A 56 -8.41 -14.67 8.72
CA HIS A 56 -7.76 -13.54 8.03
C HIS A 56 -6.91 -12.66 8.96
N LYS A 57 -7.23 -12.61 10.25
CA LYS A 57 -6.46 -11.86 11.25
C LYS A 57 -5.08 -12.50 11.44
N LEU A 58 -5.05 -13.82 11.65
CA LEU A 58 -3.80 -14.55 11.76
C LEU A 58 -2.96 -14.44 10.48
N LEU A 59 -3.60 -14.58 9.32
CA LEU A 59 -2.93 -14.43 8.02
C LEU A 59 -2.23 -13.08 7.90
N SER A 60 -2.96 -11.98 8.16
CA SER A 60 -2.39 -10.63 8.04
C SER A 60 -1.22 -10.39 9.00
N ILE A 61 -1.34 -10.86 10.26
CA ILE A 61 -0.26 -10.72 11.26
C ILE A 61 0.98 -11.50 10.82
N VAL A 62 0.81 -12.79 10.52
CA VAL A 62 1.94 -13.68 10.18
C VAL A 62 2.64 -13.20 8.91
N TYR A 63 1.87 -12.84 7.86
CA TYR A 63 2.45 -12.34 6.62
C TYR A 63 3.20 -11.02 6.84
N SER A 64 2.59 -10.06 7.55
CA SER A 64 3.27 -8.79 7.84
C SER A 64 4.58 -9.01 8.60
N LEU A 65 4.60 -9.87 9.62
CA LEU A 65 5.81 -10.17 10.38
C LEU A 65 6.89 -10.84 9.53
N ILE A 66 6.52 -11.81 8.69
CA ILE A 66 7.47 -12.51 7.82
C ILE A 66 8.04 -11.55 6.76
N ILE A 67 7.18 -10.70 6.17
CA ILE A 67 7.62 -9.71 5.17
C ILE A 67 8.55 -8.68 5.82
N ILE A 68 8.20 -8.18 7.01
CA ILE A 68 9.05 -7.22 7.73
C ILE A 68 10.41 -7.87 8.07
N ALA A 69 10.42 -9.09 8.60
CA ALA A 69 11.65 -9.81 8.91
C ALA A 69 12.53 -9.99 7.66
N PHE A 70 11.92 -10.35 6.53
CA PHE A 70 12.61 -10.47 5.25
C PHE A 70 13.21 -9.13 4.79
N LEU A 71 12.42 -8.02 4.79
CA LEU A 71 12.90 -6.71 4.37
C LEU A 71 14.02 -6.18 5.27
N VAL A 72 13.93 -6.41 6.58
CA VAL A 72 14.99 -6.06 7.53
C VAL A 72 16.27 -6.84 7.23
N THR A 73 16.16 -8.16 7.00
CA THR A 73 17.30 -9.01 6.67
C THR A 73 17.95 -8.57 5.36
N GLU A 74 17.15 -8.34 4.31
CA GLU A 74 17.65 -7.85 3.02
C GLU A 74 18.32 -6.48 3.15
N ASN A 75 17.75 -5.58 3.92
CA ASN A 75 18.34 -4.28 4.15
C ASN A 75 19.72 -4.39 4.83
N TYR A 76 19.83 -5.25 5.86
CA TYR A 76 21.11 -5.45 6.55
C TYR A 76 22.17 -6.10 5.68
N ILE A 77 21.78 -6.97 4.75
CA ILE A 77 22.71 -7.66 3.84
C ILE A 77 23.15 -6.73 2.71
N GLN A 78 22.21 -5.97 2.11
CA GLN A 78 22.49 -5.21 0.89
C GLN A 78 22.97 -3.77 1.15
N THR A 79 22.34 -3.08 2.11
CA THR A 79 22.57 -1.65 2.36
C THR A 79 22.40 -1.32 3.86
N PRO A 80 23.29 -1.77 4.73
CA PRO A 80 23.15 -1.60 6.18
C PRO A 80 23.15 -0.11 6.61
N GLU A 81 23.76 0.76 5.84
CA GLU A 81 23.89 2.18 6.15
C GLU A 81 22.58 2.97 5.90
N TYR A 82 21.68 2.45 5.06
CA TYR A 82 20.44 3.14 4.71
C TYR A 82 19.21 2.26 4.99
N PRO A 83 18.38 2.59 5.99
CA PRO A 83 17.28 1.75 6.45
C PRO A 83 16.03 1.88 5.57
N TRP A 84 16.10 1.46 4.31
CA TRP A 84 15.00 1.58 3.35
C TRP A 84 13.77 0.72 3.71
N PHE A 85 13.91 -0.34 4.51
CA PHE A 85 12.78 -1.15 4.97
C PHE A 85 11.73 -0.33 5.74
N LEU A 86 12.13 0.79 6.35
CA LEU A 86 11.23 1.70 7.06
C LEU A 86 10.12 2.25 6.17
N TYR A 87 10.38 2.44 4.88
CA TYR A 87 9.36 2.92 3.94
C TYR A 87 8.21 1.92 3.74
N ALA A 88 8.46 0.63 3.94
CA ALA A 88 7.46 -0.42 3.79
C ALA A 88 6.64 -0.69 5.07
N LEU A 89 7.06 -0.19 6.24
CA LEU A 89 6.40 -0.48 7.50
C LEU A 89 4.93 -0.03 7.58
N PRO A 90 4.56 1.21 7.17
CA PRO A 90 3.18 1.67 7.33
C PRO A 90 2.14 0.77 6.66
N PRO A 91 2.23 0.40 5.37
CA PRO A 91 1.25 -0.50 4.76
C PRO A 91 1.28 -1.90 5.38
N LEU A 92 2.45 -2.43 5.74
CA LEU A 92 2.59 -3.75 6.36
C LEU A 92 1.99 -3.81 7.77
N LEU A 93 2.07 -2.73 8.56
CA LEU A 93 1.45 -2.64 9.87
C LEU A 93 -0.04 -2.27 9.80
N CYS A 94 -0.43 -1.47 8.81
CA CYS A 94 -1.82 -1.07 8.62
C CYS A 94 -2.72 -2.29 8.31
N TRP A 95 -2.26 -3.24 7.52
CA TRP A 95 -3.03 -4.42 7.15
C TRP A 95 -3.49 -5.26 8.36
N PRO A 96 -2.63 -5.75 9.27
CA PRO A 96 -3.07 -6.48 10.45
C PRO A 96 -3.92 -5.63 11.39
N VAL A 97 -3.62 -4.34 11.55
CA VAL A 97 -4.44 -3.42 12.35
C VAL A 97 -5.88 -3.37 11.82
N LEU A 98 -6.06 -3.20 10.52
CA LEU A 98 -7.39 -3.19 9.90
C LEU A 98 -8.10 -4.55 9.98
N ALA A 99 -7.37 -5.65 9.86
CA ALA A 99 -7.90 -7.00 10.03
C ALA A 99 -8.38 -7.26 11.48
N ILE A 100 -7.66 -6.75 12.47
CA ILE A 100 -8.04 -6.85 13.90
C ILE A 100 -9.26 -5.99 14.18
N LEU A 101 -9.30 -4.75 13.67
CA LEU A 101 -10.40 -3.82 13.84
C LEU A 101 -11.71 -4.29 13.19
N ASP A 102 -11.65 -5.18 12.19
CA ASP A 102 -12.79 -5.83 11.53
C ASP A 102 -13.87 -4.81 11.11
N LYS A 103 -15.05 -4.84 11.73
CA LYS A 103 -16.16 -3.92 11.43
C LYS A 103 -15.80 -2.45 11.65
N HIS A 104 -14.91 -2.15 12.58
CA HIS A 104 -14.46 -0.78 12.86
C HIS A 104 -13.53 -0.24 11.74
N SER A 105 -12.84 -1.10 11.01
CA SER A 105 -12.00 -0.70 9.87
C SER A 105 -12.77 0.05 8.78
N LYS A 106 -14.10 -0.20 8.69
CA LYS A 106 -15.00 0.46 7.74
C LYS A 106 -15.50 1.84 8.21
N LYS A 107 -15.14 2.31 9.39
CA LYS A 107 -15.53 3.64 9.89
C LYS A 107 -14.65 4.73 9.27
N VAL A 108 -15.26 5.87 8.91
CA VAL A 108 -14.51 7.02 8.39
C VAL A 108 -13.51 7.55 9.40
N SER A 109 -13.88 7.57 10.69
CA SER A 109 -12.96 7.96 11.78
C SER A 109 -11.71 7.08 11.85
N THR A 110 -11.85 5.76 11.65
CA THR A 110 -10.70 4.85 11.59
C THR A 110 -9.81 5.15 10.38
N ALA A 111 -10.41 5.40 9.22
CA ALA A 111 -9.65 5.76 8.03
C ALA A 111 -8.88 7.08 8.23
N ILE A 112 -9.51 8.10 8.82
CA ILE A 112 -8.86 9.37 9.15
C ILE A 112 -7.69 9.17 10.12
N LEU A 113 -7.90 8.43 11.21
CA LEU A 113 -6.88 8.19 12.21
C LEU A 113 -5.68 7.42 11.65
N CYS A 114 -5.94 6.33 10.92
CA CYS A 114 -4.88 5.55 10.27
C CYS A 114 -4.14 6.39 9.23
N SER A 115 -4.85 7.17 8.40
CA SER A 115 -4.23 8.06 7.42
C SER A 115 -3.35 9.12 8.09
N ALA A 116 -3.84 9.77 9.14
CA ALA A 116 -3.06 10.75 9.90
C ALA A 116 -1.80 10.13 10.52
N SER A 117 -1.90 8.91 11.08
CA SER A 117 -0.76 8.18 11.65
C SER A 117 0.29 7.83 10.58
N ILE A 118 -0.15 7.36 9.40
CA ILE A 118 0.75 7.02 8.28
C ILE A 118 1.43 8.28 7.75
N ILE A 119 0.69 9.37 7.58
CA ILE A 119 1.24 10.66 7.11
C ILE A 119 2.25 11.21 8.12
N GLY A 120 1.91 11.21 9.42
CA GLY A 120 2.81 11.64 10.48
C GLY A 120 4.11 10.82 10.52
N TYR A 121 3.99 9.50 10.33
CA TYR A 121 5.15 8.61 10.22
C TYR A 121 6.05 8.98 9.04
N TYR A 122 5.48 9.15 7.84
CA TYR A 122 6.28 9.50 6.66
C TYR A 122 6.89 10.91 6.73
N ILE A 123 6.19 11.87 7.36
CA ILE A 123 6.76 13.19 7.62
C ILE A 123 7.98 13.07 8.55
N MET A 124 7.84 12.33 9.66
CA MET A 124 8.95 12.08 10.58
C MET A 124 10.12 11.39 9.89
N LEU A 125 9.83 10.35 9.11
CA LEU A 125 10.85 9.61 8.37
C LEU A 125 11.57 10.49 7.36
N ASN A 126 10.83 11.37 6.67
CA ASN A 126 11.39 12.32 5.72
C ASN A 126 12.32 13.32 6.41
N LEU A 127 11.93 13.86 7.56
CA LEU A 127 12.76 14.80 8.31
C LEU A 127 14.05 14.16 8.83
N ILE A 128 14.04 12.88 9.17
CA ILE A 128 15.20 12.15 9.70
C ILE A 128 16.13 11.68 8.57
N LEU A 129 15.61 11.07 7.51
CA LEU A 129 16.42 10.40 6.50
C LEU A 129 16.74 11.29 5.29
N SER A 130 15.88 12.23 4.95
CA SER A 130 16.03 13.01 3.71
C SER A 130 15.40 14.40 3.81
N PRO A 131 15.85 15.27 4.72
CA PRO A 131 15.22 16.59 4.95
C PRO A 131 15.29 17.52 3.73
N GLN A 132 16.25 17.29 2.83
CA GLN A 132 16.45 18.10 1.62
C GLN A 132 15.38 17.85 0.53
N HIS A 133 14.71 16.69 0.59
CA HIS A 133 13.73 16.29 -0.43
C HIS A 133 12.40 15.93 0.25
N PRO A 134 11.36 16.76 0.13
CA PRO A 134 10.09 16.56 0.82
C PRO A 134 9.22 15.47 0.13
N TRP A 135 9.75 14.26 0.05
CA TRP A 135 9.08 13.12 -0.60
C TRP A 135 7.82 12.64 0.14
N ALA A 136 7.66 12.98 1.44
CA ALA A 136 6.50 12.58 2.23
C ALA A 136 5.16 13.08 1.64
N ILE A 137 5.19 14.09 0.77
CA ILE A 137 4.00 14.61 0.09
C ILE A 137 3.33 13.55 -0.80
N TYR A 138 4.10 12.66 -1.42
CA TYR A 138 3.57 11.62 -2.32
C TYR A 138 2.74 10.55 -1.57
N PRO A 139 3.27 9.87 -0.54
CA PRO A 139 2.47 8.94 0.24
C PRO A 139 1.34 9.64 1.00
N ALA A 140 1.51 10.89 1.46
CA ALA A 140 0.44 11.67 2.08
C ALA A 140 -0.73 11.85 1.11
N PHE A 141 -0.47 12.26 -0.13
CA PHE A 141 -1.47 12.39 -1.17
C PHE A 141 -2.20 11.04 -1.43
N ALA A 142 -1.45 9.96 -1.58
CA ALA A 142 -2.03 8.63 -1.82
C ALA A 142 -2.95 8.17 -0.67
N VAL A 143 -2.52 8.36 0.56
CA VAL A 143 -3.26 7.89 1.75
C VAL A 143 -4.52 8.72 2.01
N LEU A 144 -4.54 10.02 1.67
CA LEU A 144 -5.72 10.89 1.81
C LEU A 144 -6.92 10.46 0.96
N TRP A 145 -6.70 9.74 -0.12
CA TRP A 145 -7.79 9.18 -0.93
C TRP A 145 -8.66 8.19 -0.17
N TRP A 146 -8.11 7.46 0.80
CA TRP A 146 -8.85 6.45 1.54
C TRP A 146 -10.01 7.02 2.38
N PRO A 147 -9.81 7.96 3.34
CA PRO A 147 -10.92 8.55 4.08
C PRO A 147 -11.89 9.30 3.17
N LEU A 148 -11.39 9.96 2.12
CA LEU A 148 -12.21 10.69 1.16
C LEU A 148 -13.16 9.76 0.39
N ALA A 149 -12.64 8.69 -0.18
CA ALA A 149 -13.42 7.70 -0.92
C ALA A 149 -14.41 6.97 0.00
N LEU A 150 -13.98 6.63 1.23
CA LEU A 150 -14.83 5.95 2.19
C LEU A 150 -16.00 6.83 2.66
N TYR A 151 -15.76 8.12 2.89
CA TYR A 151 -16.82 9.08 3.26
C TYR A 151 -17.85 9.23 2.16
N HIS A 152 -17.43 9.59 0.96
CA HIS A 152 -18.34 9.82 -0.17
C HIS A 152 -19.00 8.53 -0.68
N GLY A 153 -18.32 7.38 -0.58
CA GLY A 153 -18.91 6.08 -0.88
C GLY A 153 -20.08 5.73 0.05
N LYS A 154 -19.92 6.01 1.35
CA LYS A 154 -20.99 5.81 2.35
C LYS A 154 -22.17 6.77 2.18
N THR A 155 -21.90 8.03 1.94
CA THR A 155 -22.92 9.06 1.77
C THR A 155 -23.52 9.09 0.35
N ARG A 156 -22.97 8.29 -0.58
CA ARG A 156 -23.34 8.26 -2.02
C ARG A 156 -23.28 9.63 -2.69
N THR A 157 -22.39 10.51 -2.25
CA THR A 157 -22.22 11.88 -2.73
C THR A 157 -21.15 11.96 -3.81
N PHE A 158 -21.34 11.26 -4.92
CA PHE A 158 -20.32 11.12 -5.98
C PHE A 158 -19.94 12.44 -6.66
N TYR A 159 -20.87 13.38 -6.81
CA TYR A 159 -20.56 14.71 -7.33
C TYR A 159 -19.65 15.49 -6.37
N ALA A 160 -19.97 15.49 -5.07
CA ALA A 160 -19.12 16.12 -4.07
C ALA A 160 -17.75 15.44 -3.97
N PHE A 161 -17.69 14.11 -4.19
CA PHE A 161 -16.43 13.38 -4.29
C PHE A 161 -15.54 13.88 -5.44
N SER A 162 -16.13 14.13 -6.61
CA SER A 162 -15.37 14.69 -7.74
C SER A 162 -14.80 16.08 -7.43
N ILE A 163 -15.53 16.92 -6.71
CA ILE A 163 -15.03 18.23 -6.28
C ILE A 163 -13.89 18.07 -5.26
N SER A 164 -14.13 17.32 -4.19
CA SER A 164 -13.13 17.12 -3.12
C SER A 164 -11.86 16.43 -3.64
N GLY A 165 -12.02 15.44 -4.52
CA GLY A 165 -10.89 14.76 -5.17
C GLY A 165 -10.13 15.69 -6.10
N SER A 166 -10.82 16.52 -6.88
CA SER A 166 -10.15 17.51 -7.73
C SER A 166 -9.38 18.54 -6.89
N LEU A 167 -9.95 19.02 -5.79
CA LEU A 167 -9.25 19.93 -4.88
C LEU A 167 -7.99 19.30 -4.27
N LEU A 168 -8.06 18.01 -3.89
CA LEU A 168 -6.90 17.27 -3.39
C LEU A 168 -5.80 17.16 -4.46
N VAL A 169 -6.17 16.87 -5.71
CA VAL A 169 -5.22 16.80 -6.83
C VAL A 169 -4.61 18.18 -7.14
N ILE A 170 -5.42 19.22 -7.16
CA ILE A 170 -4.96 20.59 -7.38
C ILE A 170 -3.97 21.00 -6.30
N ALA A 171 -4.31 20.80 -5.03
CA ALA A 171 -3.43 21.11 -3.91
C ALA A 171 -2.10 20.34 -3.99
N PHE A 172 -2.16 19.05 -4.34
CA PHE A 172 -0.97 18.22 -4.52
C PHE A 172 -0.05 18.74 -5.62
N PHE A 173 -0.56 18.93 -6.84
CA PHE A 173 0.27 19.38 -7.96
C PHE A 173 0.79 20.82 -7.77
N ALA A 174 -0.01 21.70 -7.18
CA ALA A 174 0.44 23.05 -6.84
C ALA A 174 1.59 23.01 -5.81
N ALA A 175 1.46 22.19 -4.76
CA ALA A 175 2.50 22.03 -3.75
C ALA A 175 3.77 21.38 -4.34
N VAL A 176 3.65 20.31 -5.12
CA VAL A 176 4.80 19.66 -5.77
C VAL A 176 5.51 20.65 -6.69
N ASN A 177 4.78 21.40 -7.54
CA ASN A 177 5.39 22.37 -8.43
C ASN A 177 6.11 23.47 -7.66
N ALA A 178 5.50 24.03 -6.61
CA ALA A 178 6.10 25.08 -5.80
C ALA A 178 7.38 24.63 -5.08
N ILE A 179 7.46 23.35 -4.69
CA ILE A 179 8.61 22.80 -3.95
C ILE A 179 9.73 22.35 -4.90
N THR A 180 9.38 21.70 -6.02
CA THR A 180 10.38 21.04 -6.88
C THR A 180 10.90 21.92 -8.00
N THR A 181 10.04 22.74 -8.59
CA THR A 181 10.36 23.54 -9.79
C THR A 181 9.58 24.86 -9.79
N PRO A 182 9.89 25.79 -8.86
CA PRO A 182 9.13 27.05 -8.73
C PRO A 182 9.22 27.93 -9.98
N ASP A 183 10.33 27.84 -10.74
CA ASP A 183 10.56 28.64 -11.94
C ASP A 183 9.76 28.19 -13.17
N HIS A 184 9.17 26.99 -13.13
CA HIS A 184 8.39 26.43 -14.22
C HIS A 184 7.02 26.00 -13.74
N ILE A 185 5.96 26.71 -14.16
CA ILE A 185 4.58 26.42 -13.73
C ILE A 185 3.97 25.32 -14.62
N TRP A 186 4.36 24.08 -14.38
CA TRP A 186 3.82 22.92 -15.11
C TRP A 186 2.52 22.33 -14.49
N ALA A 187 2.24 22.66 -13.22
CA ALA A 187 1.05 22.16 -12.52
C ALA A 187 -0.28 22.55 -13.22
N VAL A 188 -0.27 23.57 -14.06
CA VAL A 188 -1.47 24.01 -14.84
C VAL A 188 -2.02 22.89 -15.72
N TYR A 189 -1.17 22.00 -16.26
CA TYR A 189 -1.63 20.93 -17.14
C TYR A 189 -2.46 19.87 -16.41
N PRO A 190 -1.97 19.21 -15.35
CA PRO A 190 -2.78 18.26 -14.59
C PRO A 190 -3.96 18.94 -13.89
N ILE A 191 -3.83 20.18 -13.44
CA ILE A 191 -4.94 20.95 -12.86
C ILE A 191 -6.04 21.16 -13.90
N PHE A 192 -5.72 21.57 -15.12
CA PHE A 192 -6.69 21.68 -16.18
C PHE A 192 -7.40 20.36 -16.49
N CYS A 193 -6.65 19.28 -16.59
CA CYS A 193 -7.21 17.95 -16.84
C CYS A 193 -8.20 17.49 -15.76
N ILE A 194 -7.86 17.69 -14.48
CA ILE A 194 -8.73 17.22 -13.39
C ILE A 194 -10.05 17.99 -13.29
N LEU A 195 -10.13 19.23 -13.78
CA LEU A 195 -11.36 20.02 -13.77
C LEU A 195 -12.47 19.41 -14.65
N TRP A 196 -12.11 18.60 -15.63
CA TRP A 196 -13.09 17.86 -16.44
C TRP A 196 -13.89 16.84 -15.63
N TRP A 197 -13.33 16.31 -14.54
CA TRP A 197 -14.04 15.34 -13.70
C TRP A 197 -15.28 15.94 -13.01
N PRO A 198 -15.21 16.99 -12.19
CA PRO A 198 -16.40 17.58 -11.60
C PRO A 198 -17.35 18.18 -12.65
N LEU A 199 -16.84 18.70 -13.76
CA LEU A 199 -17.64 19.18 -14.86
C LEU A 199 -18.50 18.05 -15.48
N SER A 200 -17.88 16.93 -15.79
CA SER A 200 -18.57 15.75 -16.33
C SER A 200 -19.61 15.20 -15.33
N MET A 201 -19.23 15.11 -14.04
CA MET A 201 -20.12 14.63 -12.98
C MET A 201 -21.31 15.58 -12.77
N TYR A 202 -21.12 16.88 -12.94
CA TYR A 202 -22.24 17.85 -12.90
C TYR A 202 -23.23 17.60 -14.02
N TYR A 203 -22.79 17.55 -15.27
CA TYR A 203 -23.68 17.41 -16.41
C TYR A 203 -24.31 16.03 -16.53
N TYR A 204 -23.54 14.97 -16.45
CA TYR A 204 -24.02 13.61 -16.69
C TYR A 204 -24.57 12.90 -15.45
N GLY A 205 -24.04 13.21 -14.28
CA GLY A 205 -24.45 12.55 -13.03
C GLY A 205 -25.51 13.32 -12.25
N PHE A 206 -25.35 14.64 -12.11
CA PHE A 206 -26.18 15.45 -11.25
C PHE A 206 -27.35 16.15 -12.01
N LYS A 207 -27.05 16.84 -13.10
CA LYS A 207 -28.06 17.60 -13.87
C LYS A 207 -29.04 16.67 -14.59
N LYS A 208 -28.56 15.59 -15.20
CA LYS A 208 -29.41 14.62 -15.90
C LYS A 208 -30.42 13.93 -14.95
N LYS A 209 -30.05 13.64 -13.69
CA LYS A 209 -30.98 13.12 -12.68
C LYS A 209 -32.01 14.08 -12.17
N LYS A 210 -31.81 15.41 -12.32
CA LYS A 210 -32.76 16.41 -11.93
C LYS A 210 -33.83 16.68 -13.01
N ILE A 211 -33.55 16.29 -14.24
CA ILE A 211 -34.43 16.54 -15.41
C ILE A 211 -35.25 15.28 -15.74
N ALA A 212 -34.82 14.09 -15.30
CA ALA A 212 -35.58 12.84 -15.39
C ALA A 212 -36.42 12.57 -14.14
#